data_7c8d45ee3961253d381e0e6422fac99d
#
_entry.id   7c8d45ee3961253d381e0e6422fac99d
#
_cell.length_a   1.000
_cell.length_b   1.000
_cell.length_c   1.000
_cell.angle_alpha   90.00
_cell.angle_beta   90.00
_cell.angle_gamma   90.00
#
_symmetry.space_group_name_H-M   'P 1'
#
loop_
_entity.id
_entity.type
_entity.pdbx_description
1 polymer ?
#
loop_
_entity_poly.entity_id
_entity_poly.type
_entity_poly.pdbx_seq_one_letter_code
_entity_poly.pdbx_strand_id
1 'polypeptide(L)'
;MISLVVLSFTSKKNNATPAPTAIAKINTIIIDAGHGFKGSMSSPDGAKGINGQEDVISFEVAKKVVEELKKQLPNVKVLETRPTPFFVSLQERANFANANKGNLFVSIHCNYAPKLREVKREGSRTETRWVYVGKGKKRKKVKKTVTVPVYKTYYHPNPANGTETYVFAAHKTEDKEDIIMENGDIFENEKDDSSFNTNINDPLIKQQVALWTKQFFSNSVKLAAMVEEEFIGIGRFSRGVKQRQKGIWVLQATAMPSILIELGFLSNETEESFLMSEPGQLTMAESIVKAISRYKELVEKPASQQTTNQPKK
;
A
#
# COMPACT_ATOMS: atom_id res chain seq x y z
N MET A 1 -30.01 56.48 43.49
CA MET A 1 -28.64 56.09 43.14
C MET A 1 -28.68 54.67 42.65
N ILE A 2 -28.58 54.51 41.34
CA ILE A 2 -28.54 53.14 40.71
C ILE A 2 -27.06 52.78 40.45
N SER A 3 -26.57 51.72 41.13
CA SER A 3 -25.20 51.29 41.02
C SER A 3 -25.08 50.35 39.80
N LEU A 4 -24.29 50.78 38.81
CA LEU A 4 -24.03 50.02 37.59
C LEU A 4 -22.86 49.06 37.88
N VAL A 5 -23.14 47.72 37.94
CA VAL A 5 -22.09 46.71 38.07
C VAL A 5 -21.61 46.39 36.64
N VAL A 6 -20.38 46.80 36.34
CA VAL A 6 -19.68 46.42 35.08
C VAL A 6 -19.01 45.07 35.28
N LEU A 7 -19.57 44.01 34.70
CA LEU A 7 -18.95 42.71 34.61
C LEU A 7 -17.87 42.70 33.49
N SER A 8 -16.61 42.77 33.89
CA SER A 8 -15.49 42.59 32.99
C SER A 8 -15.31 41.11 32.63
N PHE A 9 -15.68 40.69 31.43
CA PHE A 9 -15.31 39.42 30.88
C PHE A 9 -13.85 39.46 30.46
N THR A 10 -12.96 38.89 31.28
CA THR A 10 -11.60 38.57 30.85
C THR A 10 -11.66 37.35 29.95
N SER A 11 -11.53 37.58 28.65
CA SER A 11 -11.32 36.51 27.66
C SER A 11 -9.98 35.81 27.97
N LYS A 12 -10.06 34.62 28.58
CA LYS A 12 -8.91 33.71 28.59
C LYS A 12 -8.57 33.44 27.12
N LYS A 13 -7.42 33.93 26.66
CA LYS A 13 -6.80 33.41 25.44
C LYS A 13 -6.61 31.92 25.63
N ASN A 14 -7.46 31.11 25.01
CA ASN A 14 -7.20 29.72 24.82
C ASN A 14 -5.91 29.65 23.98
N ASN A 15 -4.79 29.32 24.62
CA ASN A 15 -3.64 28.80 23.93
C ASN A 15 -4.06 27.43 23.40
N ALA A 16 -4.77 27.41 22.27
CA ALA A 16 -4.90 26.20 21.48
C ALA A 16 -3.47 25.84 21.10
N THR A 17 -2.98 24.74 21.64
CA THR A 17 -1.76 24.09 21.17
C THR A 17 -1.88 24.00 19.66
N PRO A 18 -0.95 24.55 18.86
CA PRO A 18 -1.06 24.44 17.42
C PRO A 18 -1.19 22.95 17.08
N ALA A 19 -2.21 22.63 16.30
CA ALA A 19 -2.31 21.27 15.74
C ALA A 19 -0.95 20.93 15.13
N PRO A 20 -0.40 19.72 15.37
CA PRO A 20 0.88 19.35 14.81
C PRO A 20 0.79 19.58 13.32
N THR A 21 1.58 20.53 12.86
CA THR A 21 1.74 20.79 11.44
C THR A 21 2.19 19.47 10.83
N ALA A 22 1.37 18.95 9.94
CA ALA A 22 1.70 17.84 9.06
C ALA A 22 3.18 17.85 8.71
N ILE A 23 3.75 16.68 8.44
CA ILE A 23 5.17 16.50 8.07
C ILE A 23 5.69 17.78 7.39
N ALA A 24 6.29 18.66 8.18
CA ALA A 24 6.71 19.96 7.67
C ALA A 24 7.88 19.81 6.70
N LYS A 25 8.57 18.65 6.73
CA LYS A 25 9.74 18.38 5.91
C LYS A 25 9.93 16.88 5.69
N ILE A 26 10.21 16.47 4.46
CA ILE A 26 10.58 15.09 4.13
C ILE A 26 12.12 15.00 4.13
N ASN A 27 12.66 14.47 5.22
CA ASN A 27 14.10 14.26 5.43
C ASN A 27 14.54 12.82 5.17
N THR A 28 13.63 11.84 5.38
CA THR A 28 13.95 10.41 5.25
C THR A 28 12.85 9.71 4.44
N ILE A 29 13.24 9.07 3.35
CA ILE A 29 12.36 8.24 2.51
C ILE A 29 12.82 6.80 2.61
N ILE A 30 11.88 5.89 2.87
CA ILE A 30 12.12 4.45 2.93
C ILE A 30 11.55 3.81 1.66
N ILE A 31 12.42 3.16 0.90
CA ILE A 31 12.05 2.37 -0.27
C ILE A 31 12.09 0.89 0.12
N ASP A 32 11.00 0.22 -0.14
CA ASP A 32 10.79 -1.19 0.18
C ASP A 32 10.61 -1.98 -1.11
N ALA A 33 11.54 -2.87 -1.43
CA ALA A 33 11.38 -3.84 -2.50
C ALA A 33 10.63 -5.06 -1.96
N GLY A 34 9.46 -5.36 -2.51
CA GLY A 34 8.64 -6.50 -2.08
C GLY A 34 9.36 -7.84 -2.16
N HIS A 35 8.94 -8.82 -1.35
CA HIS A 35 9.43 -10.19 -1.37
C HIS A 35 10.93 -10.37 -1.12
N GLY A 36 11.61 -11.21 -1.91
CA GLY A 36 13.04 -11.53 -1.82
C GLY A 36 13.32 -13.04 -1.75
N PHE A 37 14.51 -13.46 -2.11
CA PHE A 37 14.88 -14.88 -2.08
C PHE A 37 14.96 -15.44 -0.66
N LYS A 38 14.25 -16.54 -0.39
CA LYS A 38 14.26 -17.21 0.92
C LYS A 38 15.41 -18.19 1.03
N GLY A 39 16.49 -17.77 1.69
CA GLY A 39 17.67 -18.60 1.94
C GLY A 39 18.62 -18.73 0.77
N SER A 40 18.15 -18.81 -0.48
CA SER A 40 18.99 -18.91 -1.68
C SER A 40 18.32 -18.26 -2.89
N MET A 41 19.13 -17.92 -3.91
CA MET A 41 18.65 -17.36 -5.19
C MET A 41 17.76 -18.33 -5.99
N SER A 42 17.71 -19.60 -5.63
CA SER A 42 16.82 -20.60 -6.21
C SER A 42 15.46 -20.71 -5.52
N SER A 43 15.22 -19.90 -4.46
CA SER A 43 13.97 -19.89 -3.69
C SER A 43 13.33 -18.51 -3.74
N PRO A 44 12.77 -18.08 -4.91
CA PRO A 44 12.10 -16.81 -5.07
C PRO A 44 10.80 -16.75 -4.25
N ASP A 45 10.39 -15.53 -3.87
CA ASP A 45 9.12 -15.26 -3.20
C ASP A 45 8.28 -14.29 -4.05
N GLY A 46 6.97 -14.25 -3.81
CA GLY A 46 6.05 -13.42 -4.59
C GLY A 46 5.47 -14.11 -5.82
N ALA A 47 4.90 -13.33 -6.71
CA ALA A 47 4.25 -13.84 -7.90
C ALA A 47 5.29 -14.36 -8.92
N LYS A 48 5.00 -15.55 -9.47
CA LYS A 48 5.73 -16.07 -10.63
C LYS A 48 4.98 -15.68 -11.89
N GLY A 49 5.61 -14.88 -12.72
CA GLY A 49 5.13 -14.51 -14.05
C GLY A 49 5.29 -15.64 -15.08
N ILE A 50 5.30 -15.27 -16.34
CA ILE A 50 5.54 -16.19 -17.47
C ILE A 50 7.05 -16.51 -17.53
N ASN A 51 7.89 -15.50 -17.48
CA ASN A 51 9.35 -15.59 -17.56
C ASN A 51 10.06 -14.92 -16.37
N GLY A 52 9.40 -13.95 -15.70
CA GLY A 52 9.94 -13.16 -14.62
C GLY A 52 9.45 -13.59 -13.23
N GLN A 53 10.07 -13.01 -12.23
CA GLN A 53 9.74 -13.20 -10.81
C GLN A 53 9.53 -11.83 -10.17
N GLU A 54 8.51 -11.70 -9.34
CA GLU A 54 8.17 -10.44 -8.68
C GLU A 54 9.29 -9.90 -7.80
N ASP A 55 9.93 -10.76 -7.01
CA ASP A 55 11.01 -10.37 -6.09
C ASP A 55 12.25 -9.81 -6.81
N VAL A 56 12.53 -10.26 -8.05
CA VAL A 56 13.60 -9.74 -8.89
C VAL A 56 13.20 -8.38 -9.47
N ILE A 57 12.03 -8.30 -10.12
CA ILE A 57 11.58 -7.08 -10.80
C ILE A 57 11.38 -5.95 -9.80
N SER A 58 10.73 -6.22 -8.66
CA SER A 58 10.53 -5.22 -7.60
C SER A 58 11.87 -4.72 -7.03
N PHE A 59 12.87 -5.59 -6.91
CA PHE A 59 14.21 -5.23 -6.44
C PHE A 59 14.93 -4.33 -7.43
N GLU A 60 14.94 -4.69 -8.71
CA GLU A 60 15.60 -3.90 -9.76
C GLU A 60 14.98 -2.51 -9.93
N VAL A 61 13.65 -2.41 -9.90
CA VAL A 61 12.96 -1.11 -9.94
C VAL A 61 13.25 -0.30 -8.67
N ALA A 62 13.20 -0.91 -7.49
CA ALA A 62 13.49 -0.22 -6.23
C ALA A 62 14.93 0.34 -6.21
N LYS A 63 15.91 -0.40 -6.70
CA LYS A 63 17.31 0.08 -6.82
C LYS A 63 17.39 1.32 -7.70
N LYS A 64 16.73 1.31 -8.86
CA LYS A 64 16.68 2.46 -9.77
C LYS A 64 15.98 3.66 -9.13
N VAL A 65 14.89 3.44 -8.39
CA VAL A 65 14.21 4.51 -7.62
C VAL A 65 15.15 5.12 -6.58
N VAL A 66 15.89 4.30 -5.84
CA VAL A 66 16.85 4.79 -4.82
C VAL A 66 17.98 5.61 -5.46
N GLU A 67 18.54 5.13 -6.57
CA GLU A 67 19.58 5.83 -7.30
C GLU A 67 19.10 7.18 -7.83
N GLU A 68 17.93 7.23 -8.45
CA GLU A 68 17.37 8.47 -8.97
C GLU A 68 16.94 9.44 -7.85
N LEU A 69 16.38 8.96 -6.74
CA LEU A 69 16.07 9.81 -5.59
C LEU A 69 17.34 10.45 -5.00
N LYS A 70 18.42 9.69 -4.85
CA LYS A 70 19.70 10.22 -4.33
C LYS A 70 20.30 11.30 -5.26
N LYS A 71 20.11 11.17 -6.57
CA LYS A 71 20.53 12.20 -7.56
C LYS A 71 19.67 13.45 -7.49
N GLN A 72 18.34 13.29 -7.48
CA GLN A 72 17.39 14.40 -7.57
C GLN A 72 17.15 15.10 -6.22
N LEU A 73 17.27 14.37 -5.09
CA LEU A 73 17.02 14.86 -3.75
C LEU A 73 18.24 14.64 -2.83
N PRO A 74 19.40 15.26 -3.11
CA PRO A 74 20.65 14.95 -2.41
C PRO A 74 20.63 15.29 -0.91
N ASN A 75 19.70 16.14 -0.46
CA ASN A 75 19.51 16.51 0.94
C ASN A 75 18.51 15.60 1.67
N VAL A 76 17.98 14.56 1.03
CA VAL A 76 17.05 13.60 1.61
C VAL A 76 17.78 12.29 1.86
N LYS A 77 17.63 11.75 3.07
CA LYS A 77 18.15 10.42 3.40
C LYS A 77 17.25 9.37 2.74
N VAL A 78 17.77 8.60 1.78
CA VAL A 78 17.05 7.52 1.11
C VAL A 78 17.59 6.19 1.58
N LEU A 79 16.74 5.36 2.18
CA LEU A 79 17.06 4.07 2.79
C LEU A 79 16.25 2.95 2.15
N GLU A 80 16.84 1.76 2.11
CA GLU A 80 16.24 0.54 1.57
C GLU A 80 15.96 -0.44 2.71
N THR A 81 14.76 -1.00 2.78
CA THR A 81 14.46 -2.09 3.74
C THR A 81 15.16 -3.37 3.34
N ARG A 82 15.38 -3.57 2.05
CA ARG A 82 15.99 -4.75 1.44
C ARG A 82 17.12 -4.33 0.48
N PRO A 83 18.34 -4.03 0.99
CA PRO A 83 19.48 -3.60 0.16
C PRO A 83 20.12 -4.75 -0.64
N THR A 84 19.76 -5.99 -0.36
CA THR A 84 20.21 -7.21 -1.03
C THR A 84 19.00 -7.98 -1.61
N PRO A 85 19.18 -8.92 -2.55
CA PRO A 85 18.06 -9.66 -3.13
C PRO A 85 17.37 -10.64 -2.18
N PHE A 86 17.88 -10.80 -0.94
CA PHE A 86 17.33 -11.75 0.02
C PHE A 86 16.11 -11.23 0.77
N PHE A 87 15.28 -12.15 1.23
CA PHE A 87 14.04 -11.89 1.94
C PHE A 87 14.29 -11.18 3.28
N VAL A 88 13.47 -10.16 3.54
CA VAL A 88 13.33 -9.48 4.82
C VAL A 88 11.87 -9.60 5.24
N SER A 89 11.60 -9.98 6.48
CA SER A 89 10.23 -10.17 6.97
C SER A 89 9.46 -8.83 7.01
N LEU A 90 8.13 -8.91 6.95
CA LEU A 90 7.29 -7.70 7.00
C LEU A 90 7.53 -6.91 8.29
N GLN A 91 7.72 -7.60 9.43
CA GLN A 91 8.02 -6.97 10.71
C GLN A 91 9.35 -6.21 10.68
N GLU A 92 10.40 -6.82 10.15
CA GLU A 92 11.70 -6.17 10.03
C GLU A 92 11.66 -4.93 9.12
N ARG A 93 10.89 -4.98 8.02
CA ARG A 93 10.70 -3.82 7.12
C ARG A 93 10.04 -2.65 7.85
N ALA A 94 8.95 -2.90 8.58
CA ALA A 94 8.25 -1.87 9.34
C ALA A 94 9.12 -1.33 10.49
N ASN A 95 9.76 -2.22 11.26
CA ASN A 95 10.67 -1.83 12.34
C ASN A 95 11.82 -0.98 11.83
N PHE A 96 12.42 -1.36 10.69
CA PHE A 96 13.47 -0.58 10.05
C PHE A 96 12.98 0.83 9.68
N ALA A 97 11.80 0.94 9.06
CA ALA A 97 11.20 2.21 8.66
C ALA A 97 10.94 3.12 9.87
N ASN A 98 10.35 2.57 10.94
CA ASN A 98 10.03 3.30 12.16
C ASN A 98 11.31 3.72 12.91
N ALA A 99 12.25 2.81 13.13
CA ALA A 99 13.52 3.10 13.82
C ALA A 99 14.38 4.17 13.10
N ASN A 100 14.25 4.27 11.78
CA ASN A 100 14.92 5.32 11.01
C ASN A 100 14.11 6.63 10.88
N LYS A 101 13.00 6.76 11.64
CA LYS A 101 12.13 7.95 11.64
C LYS A 101 11.74 8.36 10.21
N GLY A 102 11.30 7.37 9.39
CA GLY A 102 10.89 7.59 8.01
C GLY A 102 9.75 8.61 7.92
N ASN A 103 9.84 9.54 6.99
CA ASN A 103 8.75 10.49 6.71
C ASN A 103 7.83 9.99 5.60
N LEU A 104 8.30 9.00 4.83
CA LEU A 104 7.58 8.38 3.74
C LEU A 104 8.05 6.94 3.55
N PHE A 105 7.09 6.02 3.35
CA PHE A 105 7.35 4.61 3.04
C PHE A 105 6.71 4.25 1.69
N VAL A 106 7.53 3.74 0.77
CA VAL A 106 7.10 3.35 -0.58
C VAL A 106 7.52 1.91 -0.85
N SER A 107 6.54 1.01 -0.89
CA SER A 107 6.73 -0.41 -1.22
C SER A 107 6.47 -0.67 -2.70
N ILE A 108 7.31 -1.46 -3.35
CA ILE A 108 7.29 -1.73 -4.79
C ILE A 108 7.07 -3.22 -5.01
N HIS A 109 6.01 -3.55 -5.76
CA HIS A 109 5.50 -4.88 -6.04
C HIS A 109 5.09 -5.04 -7.50
N CYS A 110 4.79 -6.28 -7.89
CA CYS A 110 4.13 -6.60 -9.16
C CYS A 110 2.90 -7.45 -8.90
N ASN A 111 1.83 -7.14 -9.59
CA ASN A 111 0.57 -7.84 -9.47
C ASN A 111 0.56 -9.14 -10.28
N TYR A 112 -0.39 -10.02 -9.97
CA TYR A 112 -0.65 -11.26 -10.69
C TYR A 112 -2.15 -11.59 -10.72
N ALA A 113 -2.67 -11.92 -11.89
CA ALA A 113 -4.04 -12.38 -12.05
C ALA A 113 -4.06 -13.84 -12.51
N PRO A 114 -4.68 -14.77 -11.76
CA PRO A 114 -4.73 -16.17 -12.14
C PRO A 114 -5.49 -16.36 -13.46
N LYS A 115 -5.16 -17.42 -14.20
CA LYS A 115 -5.89 -17.79 -15.42
C LYS A 115 -7.39 -17.93 -15.14
N LEU A 116 -8.19 -17.47 -16.09
CA LEU A 116 -9.64 -17.62 -16.04
C LEU A 116 -10.02 -19.09 -16.25
N ARG A 117 -10.83 -19.61 -15.33
CA ARG A 117 -11.31 -21.00 -15.37
C ARG A 117 -12.68 -21.05 -16.04
N GLU A 118 -12.78 -21.82 -17.13
CA GLU A 118 -14.03 -22.12 -17.80
C GLU A 118 -14.34 -23.62 -17.70
N VAL A 119 -15.57 -23.97 -17.35
CA VAL A 119 -16.02 -25.38 -17.30
C VAL A 119 -17.08 -25.59 -18.36
N LYS A 120 -16.72 -26.37 -19.39
CA LYS A 120 -17.63 -26.73 -20.48
C LYS A 120 -18.13 -28.16 -20.33
N ARG A 121 -19.39 -28.39 -20.63
CA ARG A 121 -19.96 -29.73 -20.80
C ARG A 121 -19.52 -30.26 -22.16
N GLU A 122 -18.75 -31.36 -22.19
CA GLU A 122 -18.28 -32.00 -23.44
C GLU A 122 -19.10 -33.21 -23.86
N GLY A 123 -20.13 -33.53 -23.10
CA GLY A 123 -20.98 -34.68 -23.46
C GLY A 123 -21.63 -35.33 -22.24
N SER A 124 -21.85 -36.61 -22.35
CA SER A 124 -22.34 -37.44 -21.25
C SER A 124 -21.80 -38.86 -21.39
N ARG A 125 -21.63 -39.50 -20.25
CA ARG A 125 -21.27 -40.92 -20.16
C ARG A 125 -22.32 -41.69 -19.39
N THR A 126 -22.42 -42.97 -19.62
CA THR A 126 -23.27 -43.87 -18.84
C THR A 126 -22.47 -44.49 -17.70
N GLU A 127 -23.05 -44.47 -16.51
CA GLU A 127 -22.48 -45.12 -15.34
C GLU A 127 -23.53 -46.04 -14.71
N THR A 128 -23.09 -47.23 -14.26
CA THR A 128 -23.94 -48.09 -13.48
C THR A 128 -23.77 -47.78 -12.00
N ARG A 129 -24.84 -47.31 -11.38
CA ARG A 129 -24.86 -46.94 -9.95
C ARG A 129 -25.89 -47.79 -9.21
N TRP A 130 -25.58 -48.09 -7.93
CA TRP A 130 -26.55 -48.64 -7.03
C TRP A 130 -27.49 -47.52 -6.56
N VAL A 131 -28.80 -47.64 -6.86
CA VAL A 131 -29.80 -46.70 -6.41
C VAL A 131 -30.85 -47.41 -5.57
N TYR A 132 -31.46 -46.70 -4.64
CA TYR A 132 -32.58 -47.22 -3.88
C TYR A 132 -33.90 -46.85 -4.58
N VAL A 133 -34.70 -47.85 -4.92
CA VAL A 133 -36.05 -47.70 -5.49
C VAL A 133 -37.09 -48.18 -4.50
N GLY A 134 -38.27 -47.49 -4.46
CA GLY A 134 -39.37 -47.80 -3.56
C GLY A 134 -39.41 -46.87 -2.33
N LYS A 135 -40.50 -46.90 -1.58
CA LYS A 135 -40.74 -46.09 -0.38
C LYS A 135 -40.84 -46.96 0.88
N GLY A 136 -40.38 -46.44 2.01
CA GLY A 136 -40.47 -47.10 3.32
C GLY A 136 -39.85 -48.50 3.34
N LYS A 137 -40.54 -49.50 3.93
CA LYS A 137 -40.05 -50.87 4.04
C LYS A 137 -39.89 -51.60 2.70
N LYS A 138 -40.42 -51.08 1.59
CA LYS A 138 -40.29 -51.62 0.25
C LYS A 138 -39.09 -51.07 -0.51
N ARG A 139 -38.20 -50.36 0.10
CA ARG A 139 -36.99 -49.79 -0.48
C ARG A 139 -35.97 -50.89 -0.82
N LYS A 140 -35.66 -51.04 -2.10
CA LYS A 140 -34.70 -52.05 -2.60
C LYS A 140 -33.53 -51.37 -3.28
N LYS A 141 -32.31 -51.91 -3.09
CA LYS A 141 -31.08 -51.46 -3.75
C LYS A 141 -30.99 -52.19 -5.12
N VAL A 142 -30.98 -51.45 -6.19
CA VAL A 142 -30.90 -52.01 -7.56
C VAL A 142 -29.79 -51.31 -8.33
N LYS A 143 -29.16 -52.01 -9.28
CA LYS A 143 -28.25 -51.41 -10.23
C LYS A 143 -29.07 -50.67 -11.29
N LYS A 144 -28.76 -49.42 -11.55
CA LYS A 144 -29.40 -48.63 -12.60
C LYS A 144 -28.29 -47.92 -13.41
N THR A 145 -28.40 -48.03 -14.74
CA THR A 145 -27.58 -47.23 -15.66
C THR A 145 -28.14 -45.81 -15.71
N VAL A 146 -27.26 -44.83 -15.41
CA VAL A 146 -27.61 -43.40 -15.42
C VAL A 146 -26.67 -42.67 -16.35
N THR A 147 -27.21 -41.73 -17.11
CA THR A 147 -26.40 -40.83 -17.93
C THR A 147 -25.94 -39.65 -17.06
N VAL A 148 -24.64 -39.45 -16.98
CA VAL A 148 -24.03 -38.33 -16.22
C VAL A 148 -23.31 -37.39 -17.18
N PRO A 149 -23.42 -36.08 -17.00
CA PRO A 149 -22.69 -35.14 -17.82
C PRO A 149 -21.17 -35.24 -17.57
N VAL A 150 -20.41 -35.10 -18.65
CA VAL A 150 -18.96 -34.99 -18.61
C VAL A 150 -18.60 -33.52 -18.78
N TYR A 151 -17.83 -33.00 -17.85
CA TYR A 151 -17.32 -31.65 -17.87
C TYR A 151 -15.81 -31.64 -18.03
N LYS A 152 -15.30 -30.67 -18.81
CA LYS A 152 -13.87 -30.40 -18.94
C LYS A 152 -13.57 -28.96 -18.54
N THR A 153 -12.47 -28.80 -17.85
CA THR A 153 -12.01 -27.48 -17.40
C THR A 153 -10.97 -26.95 -18.37
N TYR A 154 -11.18 -25.73 -18.82
CA TYR A 154 -10.25 -24.96 -19.64
C TYR A 154 -9.70 -23.79 -18.83
N TYR A 155 -8.47 -23.39 -19.12
CA TYR A 155 -7.83 -22.23 -18.51
C TYR A 155 -7.40 -21.28 -19.61
N HIS A 156 -7.86 -20.04 -19.53
CA HIS A 156 -7.56 -18.96 -20.47
C HIS A 156 -6.67 -17.92 -19.81
N PRO A 157 -5.80 -17.22 -20.56
CA PRO A 157 -5.05 -16.08 -20.05
C PRO A 157 -6.00 -15.06 -19.42
N ASN A 158 -5.59 -14.45 -18.30
CA ASN A 158 -6.34 -13.35 -17.72
C ASN A 158 -5.89 -12.05 -18.40
N PRO A 159 -6.82 -11.23 -18.93
CA PRO A 159 -6.50 -9.98 -19.63
C PRO A 159 -6.14 -8.83 -18.68
N ALA A 160 -6.09 -9.06 -17.38
CA ALA A 160 -5.75 -8.02 -16.42
C ALA A 160 -4.41 -7.36 -16.78
N ASN A 161 -4.40 -6.02 -16.75
CA ASN A 161 -3.24 -5.18 -17.01
C ASN A 161 -3.36 -3.86 -16.23
N GLY A 162 -2.27 -3.10 -16.17
CA GLY A 162 -2.22 -1.76 -15.58
C GLY A 162 -1.62 -1.71 -14.19
N THR A 163 -1.44 -0.49 -13.70
CA THR A 163 -0.86 -0.17 -12.39
C THR A 163 -1.94 -0.02 -11.33
N GLU A 164 -1.61 -0.31 -10.08
CA GLU A 164 -2.48 -0.07 -8.92
C GLU A 164 -1.61 0.47 -7.77
N THR A 165 -2.07 1.50 -7.08
CA THR A 165 -1.37 1.97 -5.88
C THR A 165 -2.26 1.84 -4.66
N TYR A 166 -1.79 1.08 -3.68
CA TYR A 166 -2.52 0.79 -2.45
C TYR A 166 -2.11 1.71 -1.31
N VAL A 167 -3.11 2.13 -0.53
CA VAL A 167 -2.94 2.78 0.77
C VAL A 167 -3.45 1.85 1.86
N PHE A 168 -3.10 2.12 3.13
CA PHE A 168 -3.61 1.30 4.22
C PHE A 168 -5.15 1.39 4.31
N ALA A 169 -5.77 0.32 4.81
CA ALA A 169 -7.22 0.22 4.85
C ALA A 169 -7.80 1.07 5.99
N ALA A 170 -8.73 1.98 5.67
CA ALA A 170 -9.32 2.90 6.63
C ALA A 170 -10.03 2.20 7.81
N HIS A 171 -10.56 0.98 7.61
CA HIS A 171 -11.16 0.17 8.68
C HIS A 171 -10.12 -0.51 9.61
N LYS A 172 -8.83 -0.33 9.34
CA LYS A 172 -7.69 -0.79 10.13
C LYS A 172 -6.96 0.38 10.83
N THR A 173 -7.71 1.43 11.14
CA THR A 173 -7.18 2.64 11.77
C THR A 173 -6.61 2.36 13.15
N GLU A 174 -7.28 1.50 13.95
CA GLU A 174 -6.82 1.11 15.29
C GLU A 174 -5.42 0.46 15.26
N ASP A 175 -5.20 -0.50 14.35
CA ASP A 175 -3.89 -1.13 14.18
C ASP A 175 -2.79 -0.09 13.90
N LYS A 176 -3.11 0.97 13.13
CA LYS A 176 -2.19 2.07 12.80
C LYS A 176 -1.95 3.01 13.98
N GLU A 177 -2.99 3.28 14.77
CA GLU A 177 -2.91 4.12 15.98
C GLU A 177 -2.00 3.48 17.02
N ASP A 178 -2.09 2.16 17.24
CA ASP A 178 -1.23 1.42 18.15
C ASP A 178 0.25 1.56 17.74
N ILE A 179 0.55 1.40 16.46
CA ILE A 179 1.92 1.57 15.93
C ILE A 179 2.44 3.00 16.11
N ILE A 180 1.60 4.01 15.91
CA ILE A 180 1.96 5.42 16.15
C ILE A 180 2.26 5.66 17.62
N MET A 181 1.48 5.07 18.52
CA MET A 181 1.72 5.15 19.97
C MET A 181 3.05 4.50 20.38
N GLU A 182 3.36 3.32 19.85
CA GLU A 182 4.61 2.60 20.13
C GLU A 182 5.85 3.33 19.61
N ASN A 183 5.71 4.21 18.63
CA ASN A 183 6.80 4.95 17.99
C ASN A 183 6.65 6.48 18.21
N GLY A 184 6.12 6.88 19.36
CA GLY A 184 5.80 8.28 19.68
C GLY A 184 6.99 9.24 19.61
N ASP A 185 8.21 8.73 19.84
CA ASP A 185 9.49 9.47 19.75
C ASP A 185 9.79 9.99 18.33
N ILE A 186 9.14 9.43 17.30
CA ILE A 186 9.25 9.91 15.90
C ILE A 186 8.71 11.36 15.77
N PHE A 187 7.81 11.74 16.66
CA PHE A 187 7.08 13.01 16.60
C PHE A 187 7.66 14.08 17.53
N GLU A 188 8.74 13.76 18.26
CA GLU A 188 9.47 14.75 19.06
C GLU A 188 10.13 15.77 18.12
N ASN A 189 9.82 17.05 18.34
CA ASN A 189 10.50 18.14 17.63
C ASN A 189 11.90 18.31 18.23
N GLU A 190 12.94 18.38 17.39
CA GLU A 190 14.34 18.61 17.78
C GLU A 190 14.57 19.90 18.62
N LYS A 191 13.53 20.72 18.80
CA LYS A 191 13.60 22.03 19.48
C LYS A 191 12.81 22.12 20.79
N ASP A 192 12.04 21.11 21.12
CA ASP A 192 11.19 21.12 22.31
C ASP A 192 11.67 20.00 23.25
N ASP A 193 12.12 20.38 24.44
CA ASP A 193 12.62 19.48 25.50
C ASP A 193 11.46 18.72 26.21
N SER A 194 10.27 18.76 25.62
CA SER A 194 9.09 18.04 26.06
C SER A 194 9.08 16.62 25.48
N SER A 195 9.43 15.64 26.29
CA SER A 195 9.23 14.23 25.96
C SER A 195 7.77 13.97 25.57
N PHE A 196 7.55 13.26 24.44
CA PHE A 196 6.20 12.84 24.03
C PHE A 196 5.57 12.02 25.17
N ASN A 197 4.41 12.47 25.65
CA ASN A 197 3.67 11.74 26.67
C ASN A 197 3.10 10.46 26.07
N THR A 198 3.65 9.30 26.41
CA THR A 198 3.23 7.98 25.94
C THR A 198 2.09 7.37 26.76
N ASN A 199 1.44 8.15 27.64
CA ASN A 199 0.30 7.65 28.40
C ASN A 199 -0.91 7.39 27.48
N ILE A 200 -1.05 6.16 27.02
CA ILE A 200 -2.12 5.68 26.15
C ILE A 200 -3.55 5.95 26.69
N ASN A 201 -3.69 6.17 27.99
CA ASN A 201 -4.97 6.45 28.62
C ASN A 201 -5.31 7.96 28.62
N ASP A 202 -4.39 8.83 28.26
CA ASP A 202 -4.64 10.26 28.16
C ASP A 202 -5.54 10.55 26.94
N PRO A 203 -6.73 11.13 27.13
CA PRO A 203 -7.63 11.45 26.03
C PRO A 203 -7.04 12.43 24.99
N LEU A 204 -6.14 13.34 25.39
CA LEU A 204 -5.48 14.27 24.48
C LEU A 204 -4.49 13.53 23.58
N ILE A 205 -3.77 12.57 24.11
CA ILE A 205 -2.83 11.74 23.34
C ILE A 205 -3.60 10.88 22.33
N LYS A 206 -4.68 10.23 22.74
CA LYS A 206 -5.56 9.48 21.80
C LYS A 206 -6.08 10.35 20.67
N GLN A 207 -6.55 11.55 20.98
CA GLN A 207 -7.03 12.47 19.96
C GLN A 207 -5.90 12.90 19.00
N GLN A 208 -4.71 13.12 19.51
CA GLN A 208 -3.53 13.48 18.73
C GLN A 208 -3.13 12.35 17.77
N VAL A 209 -3.06 11.11 18.25
CA VAL A 209 -2.74 9.91 17.45
C VAL A 209 -3.78 9.69 16.35
N ALA A 210 -5.06 9.81 16.68
CA ALA A 210 -6.14 9.72 15.69
C ALA A 210 -6.02 10.79 14.59
N LEU A 211 -5.60 12.01 14.96
CA LEU A 211 -5.35 13.08 14.00
C LEU A 211 -4.17 12.76 13.06
N TRP A 212 -3.07 12.27 13.59
CA TRP A 212 -1.91 11.84 12.80
C TRP A 212 -2.26 10.68 11.86
N THR A 213 -2.99 9.69 12.33
CA THR A 213 -3.46 8.56 11.52
C THR A 213 -4.28 9.03 10.32
N LYS A 214 -5.23 9.92 10.56
CA LYS A 214 -6.04 10.55 9.50
C LYS A 214 -5.19 11.32 8.50
N GLN A 215 -4.18 12.01 9.00
CA GLN A 215 -3.26 12.78 8.18
C GLN A 215 -2.34 11.88 7.33
N PHE A 216 -1.81 10.80 7.91
CA PHE A 216 -1.04 9.82 7.16
C PHE A 216 -1.86 9.16 6.07
N PHE A 217 -3.12 8.83 6.34
CA PHE A 217 -4.03 8.34 5.32
C PHE A 217 -4.21 9.34 4.17
N SER A 218 -4.55 10.59 4.48
CA SER A 218 -4.73 11.63 3.48
C SER A 218 -3.47 11.86 2.64
N ASN A 219 -2.30 11.85 3.27
CA ASN A 219 -1.02 12.03 2.62
C ASN A 219 -0.63 10.81 1.76
N SER A 220 -0.93 9.59 2.21
CA SER A 220 -0.76 8.38 1.43
C SER A 220 -1.63 8.40 0.17
N VAL A 221 -2.90 8.83 0.28
CA VAL A 221 -3.80 8.96 -0.88
C VAL A 221 -3.29 10.00 -1.89
N LYS A 222 -2.80 11.15 -1.43
CA LYS A 222 -2.22 12.18 -2.31
C LYS A 222 -1.02 11.65 -3.09
N LEU A 223 -0.07 11.02 -2.39
CA LEU A 223 1.10 10.43 -3.04
C LEU A 223 0.71 9.33 -4.02
N ALA A 224 -0.18 8.41 -3.62
CA ALA A 224 -0.66 7.33 -4.48
C ALA A 224 -1.32 7.87 -5.76
N ALA A 225 -2.13 8.93 -5.64
CA ALA A 225 -2.74 9.58 -6.80
C ALA A 225 -1.69 10.17 -7.73
N MET A 226 -0.65 10.84 -7.19
CA MET A 226 0.45 11.38 -8.00
C MET A 226 1.24 10.30 -8.72
N VAL A 227 1.45 9.13 -8.08
CA VAL A 227 2.12 7.98 -8.72
C VAL A 227 1.29 7.49 -9.91
N GLU A 228 -0.01 7.29 -9.73
CA GLU A 228 -0.89 6.85 -10.81
C GLU A 228 -0.98 7.90 -11.94
N GLU A 229 -0.98 9.20 -11.63
CA GLU A 229 -0.92 10.27 -12.64
C GLU A 229 0.36 10.20 -13.48
N GLU A 230 1.53 9.97 -12.86
CA GLU A 230 2.79 9.83 -13.60
C GLU A 230 2.79 8.58 -14.48
N PHE A 231 2.21 7.46 -14.02
CA PHE A 231 2.06 6.26 -14.83
C PHE A 231 1.12 6.47 -16.04
N ILE A 232 0.02 7.21 -15.87
CA ILE A 232 -0.84 7.63 -16.97
C ILE A 232 -0.03 8.48 -17.96
N GLY A 233 0.81 9.39 -17.46
CA GLY A 233 1.65 10.28 -18.27
C GLY A 233 2.63 9.57 -19.19
N ILE A 234 3.06 8.36 -18.85
CA ILE A 234 3.90 7.49 -19.66
C ILE A 234 3.12 6.45 -20.48
N GLY A 235 1.79 6.58 -20.54
CA GLY A 235 0.93 5.70 -21.35
C GLY A 235 0.54 4.38 -20.66
N ARG A 236 0.79 4.21 -19.33
CA ARG A 236 0.32 3.03 -18.61
C ARG A 236 -1.17 3.14 -18.30
N PHE A 237 -1.86 2.01 -18.33
CA PHE A 237 -3.26 1.94 -17.86
C PHE A 237 -3.27 1.97 -16.34
N SER A 238 -3.81 3.04 -15.76
CA SER A 238 -3.98 3.15 -14.31
C SER A 238 -5.30 2.52 -13.87
N ARG A 239 -5.24 1.66 -12.88
CA ARG A 239 -6.42 1.09 -12.18
C ARG A 239 -6.73 1.87 -10.90
N GLY A 240 -5.97 2.94 -10.64
CA GLY A 240 -6.18 3.93 -9.58
C GLY A 240 -5.71 3.53 -8.20
N VAL A 241 -6.00 4.42 -7.26
CA VAL A 241 -5.69 4.24 -5.83
C VAL A 241 -6.69 3.29 -5.17
N LYS A 242 -6.20 2.34 -4.39
CA LYS A 242 -7.02 1.27 -3.80
C LYS A 242 -6.74 1.02 -2.33
N GLN A 243 -7.66 0.33 -1.69
CA GLN A 243 -7.53 -0.26 -0.37
C GLN A 243 -7.85 -1.75 -0.45
N ARG A 244 -7.09 -2.59 0.25
CA ARG A 244 -7.35 -4.03 0.31
C ARG A 244 -8.15 -4.37 1.57
N GLN A 245 -9.27 -5.09 1.46
CA GLN A 245 -10.13 -5.43 2.61
C GLN A 245 -9.38 -6.17 3.75
N LYS A 246 -8.49 -7.09 3.41
CA LYS A 246 -7.65 -7.77 4.43
C LYS A 246 -6.59 -6.86 5.05
N GLY A 247 -6.45 -5.64 4.54
CA GLY A 247 -5.34 -4.75 4.82
C GLY A 247 -4.04 -5.19 4.13
N ILE A 248 -3.04 -4.33 4.24
CA ILE A 248 -1.66 -4.61 3.84
C ILE A 248 -0.82 -4.30 5.07
N TRP A 249 -0.31 -5.35 5.71
CA TRP A 249 0.26 -5.27 7.04
C TRP A 249 1.41 -4.24 7.13
N VAL A 250 2.35 -4.23 6.17
CA VAL A 250 3.48 -3.31 6.18
C VAL A 250 3.05 -1.83 6.12
N LEU A 251 1.94 -1.52 5.44
CA LEU A 251 1.39 -0.15 5.41
C LEU A 251 0.70 0.24 6.72
N GLN A 252 0.18 -0.73 7.46
CA GLN A 252 -0.42 -0.51 8.78
C GLN A 252 0.65 -0.35 9.86
N ALA A 253 1.72 -1.17 9.78
CA ALA A 253 2.78 -1.24 10.78
C ALA A 253 3.84 -0.14 10.67
N THR A 254 3.75 0.78 9.73
CA THR A 254 4.66 1.93 9.59
C THR A 254 4.03 3.19 10.18
N ALA A 255 4.76 3.96 11.00
CA ALA A 255 4.28 5.18 11.67
C ALA A 255 4.46 6.45 10.80
N MET A 256 4.13 6.34 9.50
CA MET A 256 4.28 7.41 8.51
C MET A 256 3.30 7.23 7.34
N PRO A 257 3.14 8.23 6.45
CA PRO A 257 2.47 8.03 5.16
C PRO A 257 3.13 6.90 4.39
N SER A 258 2.32 5.95 3.90
CA SER A 258 2.80 4.71 3.30
C SER A 258 1.94 4.28 2.12
N ILE A 259 2.59 3.85 1.04
CA ILE A 259 1.94 3.32 -0.16
C ILE A 259 2.61 2.02 -0.61
N LEU A 260 1.85 1.17 -1.31
CA LEU A 260 2.36 0.02 -2.03
C LEU A 260 1.96 0.15 -3.50
N ILE A 261 2.94 0.10 -4.38
CA ILE A 261 2.81 0.26 -5.82
C ILE A 261 2.86 -1.12 -6.47
N GLU A 262 1.82 -1.47 -7.22
CA GLU A 262 1.80 -2.62 -8.13
C GLU A 262 2.13 -2.12 -9.54
N LEU A 263 3.34 -2.41 -10.01
CA LEU A 263 3.88 -1.90 -11.27
C LEU A 263 3.14 -2.41 -12.53
N GLY A 264 2.43 -3.52 -12.42
CA GLY A 264 1.70 -4.17 -13.50
C GLY A 264 1.52 -5.66 -13.23
N PHE A 265 0.87 -6.38 -14.15
CA PHE A 265 0.52 -7.79 -13.98
C PHE A 265 1.51 -8.72 -14.66
N LEU A 266 2.29 -9.49 -13.91
CA LEU A 266 3.23 -10.50 -14.44
C LEU A 266 2.56 -11.67 -15.16
N SER A 267 1.23 -11.81 -15.02
CA SER A 267 0.41 -12.76 -15.77
C SER A 267 0.06 -12.28 -17.18
N ASN A 268 0.38 -11.04 -17.53
CA ASN A 268 0.17 -10.43 -18.84
C ASN A 268 1.54 -10.30 -19.55
N GLU A 269 1.69 -10.97 -20.67
CA GLU A 269 2.97 -11.09 -21.39
C GLU A 269 3.56 -9.73 -21.82
N THR A 270 2.70 -8.80 -22.25
CA THR A 270 3.16 -7.46 -22.66
C THR A 270 3.67 -6.65 -21.48
N GLU A 271 2.97 -6.70 -20.33
CA GLU A 271 3.39 -6.01 -19.11
C GLU A 271 4.64 -6.62 -18.51
N GLU A 272 4.69 -7.95 -18.44
CA GLU A 272 5.87 -8.67 -17.94
C GLU A 272 7.11 -8.32 -18.77
N SER A 273 7.00 -8.39 -20.11
CA SER A 273 8.10 -8.06 -21.01
C SER A 273 8.60 -6.62 -20.82
N PHE A 274 7.68 -5.67 -20.60
CA PHE A 274 8.03 -4.28 -20.30
C PHE A 274 8.75 -4.18 -18.95
N LEU A 275 8.21 -4.79 -17.89
CA LEU A 275 8.76 -4.73 -16.53
C LEU A 275 10.09 -5.50 -16.38
N MET A 276 10.37 -6.49 -17.23
CA MET A 276 11.64 -7.19 -17.28
C MET A 276 12.70 -6.43 -18.07
N SER A 277 12.31 -5.48 -18.92
CA SER A 277 13.25 -4.69 -19.71
C SER A 277 13.89 -3.58 -18.88
N GLU A 278 15.18 -3.32 -19.09
CA GLU A 278 15.87 -2.23 -18.40
C GLU A 278 15.23 -0.85 -18.70
N PRO A 279 14.87 -0.50 -19.96
CA PRO A 279 14.16 0.75 -20.24
C PRO A 279 12.80 0.85 -19.52
N GLY A 280 12.04 -0.25 -19.45
CA GLY A 280 10.76 -0.27 -18.75
C GLY A 280 10.92 -0.04 -17.26
N GLN A 281 11.88 -0.71 -16.63
CA GLN A 281 12.19 -0.52 -15.20
C GLN A 281 12.64 0.91 -14.89
N LEU A 282 13.50 1.49 -15.74
CA LEU A 282 13.95 2.88 -15.58
C LEU A 282 12.78 3.86 -15.72
N THR A 283 11.93 3.69 -16.73
CA THR A 283 10.75 4.52 -16.96
C THR A 283 9.78 4.48 -15.75
N MET A 284 9.55 3.30 -15.17
CA MET A 284 8.74 3.16 -13.95
C MET A 284 9.40 3.85 -12.76
N ALA A 285 10.71 3.68 -12.58
CA ALA A 285 11.45 4.30 -11.49
C ALA A 285 11.43 5.83 -11.56
N GLU A 286 11.69 6.40 -12.73
CA GLU A 286 11.64 7.86 -12.97
C GLU A 286 10.25 8.43 -12.68
N SER A 287 9.18 7.73 -13.07
CA SER A 287 7.80 8.12 -12.79
C SER A 287 7.52 8.15 -11.28
N ILE A 288 7.97 7.13 -10.54
CA ILE A 288 7.83 7.08 -9.08
C ILE A 288 8.61 8.24 -8.42
N VAL A 289 9.83 8.48 -8.85
CA VAL A 289 10.69 9.56 -8.32
C VAL A 289 10.07 10.93 -8.58
N LYS A 290 9.52 11.16 -9.76
CA LYS A 290 8.82 12.39 -10.12
C LYS A 290 7.58 12.61 -9.24
N ALA A 291 6.79 11.56 -8.99
CA ALA A 291 5.65 11.63 -8.08
C ALA A 291 6.08 11.97 -6.64
N ILE A 292 7.14 11.34 -6.13
CA ILE A 292 7.69 11.61 -4.80
C ILE A 292 8.20 13.06 -4.70
N SER A 293 8.89 13.56 -5.72
CA SER A 293 9.41 14.93 -5.76
C SER A 293 8.28 15.95 -5.75
N ARG A 294 7.25 15.76 -6.58
CA ARG A 294 6.02 16.58 -6.58
C ARG A 294 5.31 16.56 -5.24
N TYR A 295 5.19 15.38 -4.63
CA TYR A 295 4.57 15.23 -3.32
C TYR A 295 5.38 15.98 -2.24
N LYS A 296 6.71 15.85 -2.22
CA LYS A 296 7.59 16.58 -1.30
C LYS A 296 7.39 18.09 -1.43
N GLU A 297 7.40 18.63 -2.65
CA GLU A 297 7.15 20.04 -2.90
C GLU A 297 5.77 20.48 -2.37
N LEU A 298 4.74 19.66 -2.56
CA LEU A 298 3.39 19.98 -2.11
C LEU A 298 3.30 20.08 -0.59
N VAL A 299 3.88 19.12 0.14
CA VAL A 299 3.74 19.07 1.60
C VAL A 299 4.66 20.04 2.33
N GLU A 300 5.77 20.44 1.71
CA GLU A 300 6.73 21.41 2.26
C GLU A 300 6.39 22.88 1.96
N LYS A 301 5.43 23.14 1.05
CA LYS A 301 4.95 24.51 0.81
C LYS A 301 4.22 25.05 2.04
N PRO A 302 4.49 26.31 2.45
CA PRO A 302 3.76 26.97 3.52
C PRO A 302 2.26 26.96 3.27
N ALA A 303 1.46 26.79 4.32
CA ALA A 303 -0.01 26.75 4.23
C ALA A 303 -0.62 27.99 3.52
N SER A 304 0.04 29.14 3.59
CA SER A 304 -0.36 30.38 2.89
C SER A 304 -0.30 30.29 1.36
N GLN A 305 0.42 29.32 0.79
CA GLN A 305 0.56 29.12 -0.65
C GLN A 305 -0.26 27.92 -1.19
N GLN A 306 -0.92 27.16 -0.31
CA GLN A 306 -1.70 25.98 -0.70
C GLN A 306 -3.13 26.31 -1.14
N THR A 307 -3.63 27.52 -0.93
CA THR A 307 -5.04 27.90 -1.14
C THR A 307 -5.39 28.43 -2.53
N THR A 308 -4.46 28.53 -3.47
CA THR A 308 -4.69 29.21 -4.77
C THR A 308 -5.08 28.32 -5.94
N ASN A 309 -5.21 26.99 -5.78
CA ASN A 309 -5.55 26.06 -6.88
C ASN A 309 -6.89 25.33 -6.67
N GLN A 310 -7.96 26.03 -6.29
CA GLN A 310 -9.30 25.49 -6.53
C GLN A 310 -9.73 25.89 -7.97
N PRO A 311 -10.16 24.94 -8.81
CA PRO A 311 -10.73 25.29 -10.11
C PRO A 311 -11.99 26.13 -9.85
N LYS A 312 -12.01 27.33 -10.44
CA LYS A 312 -13.24 28.15 -10.50
C LYS A 312 -14.31 27.29 -11.18
N LYS A 313 -15.44 27.13 -10.49
CA LYS A 313 -16.64 26.46 -11.00
C LYS A 313 -17.16 27.12 -12.26
#